data_d8c2a44cbb364c4828be617945c84c99
#
_entry.id   d8c2a44cbb364c4828be617945c84c99
#
_cell.length_a   1.000
_cell.length_b   1.000
_cell.length_c   1.000
_cell.angle_alpha   90.00
_cell.angle_beta   90.00
_cell.angle_gamma   90.00
#
_symmetry.space_group_name_H-M   'P 1'
#
loop_
_entity.id
_entity.type
_entity.pdbx_description
1 polymer ?
#
loop_
_entity_poly.entity_id
_entity_poly.type
_entity_poly.pdbx_seq_one_letter_code
_entity_poly.pdbx_strand_id
1 'polypeptide(L)'
;KNFDPSLAEGVYLLTPFSADAQDEMTQNFVSKYQEAYGEIPNQFGADAYDAIYTLYQAIQAAGVTADMSNEEICDALIEVMPTLAVTGLTSAGSEMTWDASGAVSKDPTAVIIENGTYVTP
;
A
#
# COMPACT_ATOMS: atom_id res chain seq x y z
N LYS A 1 -15.71 6.94 16.88
CA LYS A 1 -16.55 7.98 16.24
C LYS A 1 -16.75 9.24 17.09
N ASN A 2 -16.27 9.29 18.32
CA ASN A 2 -16.41 10.44 19.24
C ASN A 2 -15.06 10.96 19.74
N PHE A 3 -13.98 10.73 19.00
CA PHE A 3 -12.67 11.29 19.31
C PHE A 3 -12.63 12.76 18.85
N ASP A 4 -12.13 13.63 19.71
CA ASP A 4 -11.86 15.04 19.37
C ASP A 4 -10.48 15.13 18.70
N PRO A 5 -10.41 15.41 17.38
CA PRO A 5 -9.14 15.45 16.67
C PRO A 5 -8.15 16.48 17.21
N SER A 6 -8.63 17.53 17.88
CA SER A 6 -7.76 18.56 18.45
C SER A 6 -6.83 18.03 19.55
N LEU A 7 -7.21 16.91 20.17
CA LEU A 7 -6.39 16.25 21.19
C LEU A 7 -5.19 15.49 20.61
N ALA A 8 -5.18 15.28 19.29
CA ALA A 8 -4.09 14.62 18.59
C ALA A 8 -3.14 15.59 17.87
N GLU A 9 -3.38 16.89 18.01
CA GLU A 9 -2.55 17.92 17.36
C GLU A 9 -1.08 17.77 17.74
N GLY A 10 -0.19 17.76 16.76
CA GLY A 10 1.24 17.57 16.95
C GLY A 10 1.71 16.13 17.22
N VAL A 11 0.80 15.16 17.19
CA VAL A 11 1.18 13.73 17.34
C VAL A 11 1.86 13.24 16.07
N TYR A 12 3.04 12.61 16.26
CA TYR A 12 3.76 11.91 15.20
C TYR A 12 3.34 10.45 15.11
N LEU A 13 3.15 9.97 13.88
CA LEU A 13 2.83 8.58 13.57
C LEU A 13 3.78 8.06 12.50
N LEU A 14 4.06 6.76 12.55
CA LEU A 14 4.68 6.05 11.42
C LEU A 14 3.58 5.35 10.61
N THR A 15 3.58 5.58 9.33
CA THR A 15 2.63 5.00 8.37
C THR A 15 3.35 4.67 7.07
N PRO A 16 2.95 3.64 6.33
CA PRO A 16 3.51 3.40 5.01
C PRO A 16 2.93 4.32 3.92
N PHE A 17 1.92 5.16 4.24
CA PHE A 17 1.20 5.96 3.24
C PHE A 17 0.83 7.34 3.79
N SER A 18 1.05 8.38 3.00
CA SER A 18 0.55 9.73 3.25
C SER A 18 -0.21 10.24 2.02
N ALA A 19 -1.47 10.66 2.21
CA ALA A 19 -2.33 11.11 1.11
C ALA A 19 -1.91 12.47 0.51
N ASP A 20 -1.04 13.22 1.20
CA ASP A 20 -0.48 14.50 0.75
C ASP A 20 0.87 14.35 0.03
N ALA A 21 1.40 13.13 -0.10
CA ALA A 21 2.62 12.87 -0.85
C ALA A 21 2.50 13.37 -2.30
N GLN A 22 3.59 13.96 -2.82
CA GLN A 22 3.56 14.71 -4.07
C GLN A 22 3.92 13.86 -5.31
N ASP A 23 4.15 12.57 -5.14
CA ASP A 23 4.39 11.68 -6.27
C ASP A 23 3.11 11.46 -7.10
N GLU A 24 3.29 11.24 -8.39
CA GLU A 24 2.18 11.13 -9.35
C GLU A 24 1.24 9.97 -9.05
N MET A 25 1.78 8.82 -8.59
CA MET A 25 1.00 7.63 -8.28
C MET A 25 0.04 7.91 -7.13
N THR A 26 0.54 8.50 -6.04
CA THR A 26 -0.26 8.87 -4.86
C THR A 26 -1.32 9.89 -5.22
N GLN A 27 -0.96 10.96 -5.92
CA GLN A 27 -1.90 12.01 -6.31
C GLN A 27 -3.03 11.48 -7.22
N ASN A 28 -2.72 10.61 -8.16
CA ASN A 28 -3.71 9.97 -9.03
C ASN A 28 -4.64 9.03 -8.24
N PHE A 29 -4.09 8.24 -7.33
CA PHE A 29 -4.89 7.36 -6.47
C PHE A 29 -5.84 8.16 -5.57
N VAL A 30 -5.34 9.19 -4.87
CA VAL A 30 -6.13 10.05 -3.98
C VAL A 30 -7.26 10.74 -4.74
N SER A 31 -6.95 11.31 -5.92
CA SER A 31 -7.96 11.98 -6.75
C SER A 31 -9.08 11.04 -7.19
N LYS A 32 -8.73 9.85 -7.68
CA LYS A 32 -9.73 8.85 -8.10
C LYS A 32 -10.53 8.28 -6.94
N TYR A 33 -9.90 8.07 -5.79
CA TYR A 33 -10.56 7.61 -4.59
C TYR A 33 -11.59 8.65 -4.10
N GLN A 34 -11.19 9.94 -4.05
CA GLN A 34 -12.10 11.03 -3.69
C GLN A 34 -13.27 11.16 -4.66
N GLU A 35 -13.02 11.04 -5.96
CA GLU A 35 -14.08 11.06 -6.98
C GLU A 35 -15.10 9.92 -6.78
N ALA A 36 -14.61 8.72 -6.45
CA ALA A 36 -15.46 7.54 -6.30
C ALA A 36 -16.22 7.48 -4.97
N TYR A 37 -15.60 7.94 -3.86
CA TYR A 37 -16.09 7.71 -2.50
C TYR A 37 -16.38 8.99 -1.71
N GLY A 38 -15.95 10.15 -2.18
CA GLY A 38 -16.18 11.45 -1.52
C GLY A 38 -15.31 11.69 -0.28
N GLU A 39 -14.28 10.88 -0.05
CA GLU A 39 -13.39 10.97 1.11
C GLU A 39 -11.91 10.76 0.72
N ILE A 40 -11.00 11.22 1.57
CA ILE A 40 -9.57 11.00 1.39
C ILE A 40 -9.23 9.57 1.82
N PRO A 41 -8.46 8.80 1.02
CA PRO A 41 -8.07 7.44 1.38
C PRO A 41 -7.11 7.44 2.58
N ASN A 42 -7.21 6.41 3.39
CA ASN A 42 -6.26 6.13 4.45
C ASN A 42 -5.25 5.03 4.03
N GLN A 43 -4.30 4.71 4.92
CA GLN A 43 -3.29 3.67 4.65
C GLN A 43 -3.89 2.32 4.26
N PHE A 44 -5.04 1.92 4.83
CA PHE A 44 -5.65 0.61 4.53
C PHE A 44 -6.19 0.55 3.09
N GLY A 45 -6.69 1.66 2.57
CA GLY A 45 -7.06 1.77 1.16
C GLY A 45 -5.84 1.66 0.23
N ALA A 46 -4.73 2.28 0.60
CA ALA A 46 -3.46 2.18 -0.13
C ALA A 46 -2.86 0.77 -0.05
N ASP A 47 -2.87 0.13 1.13
CA ASP A 47 -2.41 -1.26 1.29
C ASP A 47 -3.25 -2.24 0.44
N ALA A 48 -4.57 -2.05 0.39
CA ALA A 48 -5.44 -2.88 -0.45
C ALA A 48 -5.15 -2.69 -1.95
N TYR A 49 -4.89 -1.46 -2.37
CA TYR A 49 -4.49 -1.16 -3.75
C TYR A 49 -3.19 -1.87 -4.11
N ASP A 50 -2.15 -1.73 -3.27
CA ASP A 50 -0.86 -2.37 -3.50
C ASP A 50 -0.96 -3.90 -3.48
N ALA A 51 -1.78 -4.47 -2.60
CA ALA A 51 -1.99 -5.91 -2.52
C ALA A 51 -2.56 -6.48 -3.83
N ILE A 52 -3.54 -5.79 -4.44
CA ILE A 52 -4.14 -6.23 -5.71
C ILE A 52 -3.12 -6.12 -6.86
N TYR A 53 -2.36 -5.03 -6.95
CA TYR A 53 -1.36 -4.87 -8.01
C TYR A 53 -0.15 -5.79 -7.84
N THR A 54 0.26 -6.05 -6.60
CA THR A 54 1.30 -7.04 -6.30
C THR A 54 0.85 -8.44 -6.71
N LEU A 55 -0.38 -8.83 -6.35
CA LEU A 55 -0.94 -10.12 -6.73
C LEU A 55 -1.06 -10.25 -8.26
N TYR A 56 -1.47 -9.20 -8.93
CA TYR A 56 -1.53 -9.17 -10.41
C TYR A 56 -0.14 -9.43 -11.03
N GLN A 57 0.90 -8.77 -10.55
CA GLN A 57 2.27 -8.98 -11.02
C GLN A 57 2.77 -10.39 -10.70
N ALA A 58 2.47 -10.90 -9.49
CA ALA A 58 2.84 -12.26 -9.09
C ALA A 58 2.18 -13.32 -9.98
N ILE A 59 0.89 -13.19 -10.27
CA ILE A 59 0.14 -14.08 -11.17
C ILE A 59 0.76 -14.09 -12.57
N GLN A 60 1.14 -12.93 -13.08
CA GLN A 60 1.79 -12.84 -14.39
C GLN A 60 3.19 -13.45 -14.40
N ALA A 61 3.99 -13.14 -13.40
CA ALA A 61 5.36 -13.66 -13.28
C ALA A 61 5.39 -15.18 -13.06
N ALA A 62 4.42 -15.72 -12.31
CA ALA A 62 4.26 -17.15 -12.07
C ALA A 62 3.67 -17.92 -13.27
N GLY A 63 3.18 -17.20 -14.30
CA GLY A 63 2.57 -17.84 -15.48
C GLY A 63 1.26 -18.57 -15.15
N VAL A 64 0.50 -18.09 -14.15
CA VAL A 64 -0.76 -18.71 -13.74
C VAL A 64 -1.76 -18.72 -14.88
N THR A 65 -2.42 -19.86 -15.09
CA THR A 65 -3.45 -20.08 -16.11
C THR A 65 -4.78 -20.53 -15.47
N ALA A 66 -5.87 -20.40 -16.20
CA ALA A 66 -7.21 -20.68 -15.69
C ALA A 66 -7.49 -22.18 -15.46
N ASP A 67 -6.67 -23.05 -15.97
CA ASP A 67 -6.77 -24.52 -15.84
C ASP A 67 -5.97 -25.08 -14.66
N MET A 68 -5.16 -24.25 -13.98
CA MET A 68 -4.44 -24.62 -12.77
C MET A 68 -5.39 -24.80 -11.59
N SER A 69 -5.12 -25.78 -10.76
CA SER A 69 -5.77 -25.95 -9.46
C SER A 69 -5.34 -24.86 -8.47
N ASN A 70 -6.12 -24.67 -7.40
CA ASN A 70 -5.77 -23.71 -6.35
C ASN A 70 -4.42 -24.02 -5.69
N GLU A 71 -4.06 -25.30 -5.54
CA GLU A 71 -2.79 -25.74 -4.98
C GLU A 71 -1.62 -25.35 -5.90
N GLU A 72 -1.72 -25.64 -7.19
CA GLU A 72 -0.71 -25.27 -8.19
C GLU A 72 -0.52 -23.75 -8.27
N ILE A 73 -1.61 -22.98 -8.20
CA ILE A 73 -1.54 -21.50 -8.15
C ILE A 73 -0.81 -21.02 -6.89
N CYS A 74 -1.16 -21.57 -5.71
CA CYS A 74 -0.50 -21.19 -4.46
C CYS A 74 0.99 -21.51 -4.48
N ASP A 75 1.39 -22.69 -4.94
CA ASP A 75 2.79 -23.09 -5.01
C ASP A 75 3.58 -22.19 -5.97
N ALA A 76 3.02 -21.88 -7.14
CA ALA A 76 3.63 -20.99 -8.10
C ALA A 76 3.80 -19.56 -7.55
N LEU A 77 2.81 -19.06 -6.80
CA LEU A 77 2.88 -17.73 -6.16
C LEU A 77 3.91 -17.71 -5.02
N ILE A 78 4.02 -18.77 -4.20
CA ILE A 78 5.02 -18.89 -3.14
C ILE A 78 6.44 -18.86 -3.74
N GLU A 79 6.65 -19.54 -4.87
CA GLU A 79 7.95 -19.57 -5.55
C GLU A 79 8.32 -18.21 -6.14
N VAL A 80 7.38 -17.48 -6.72
CA VAL A 80 7.66 -16.24 -7.43
C VAL A 80 7.76 -15.01 -6.51
N MET A 81 6.98 -14.96 -5.41
CA MET A 81 6.92 -13.78 -4.52
C MET A 81 8.30 -13.29 -4.05
N PRO A 82 9.25 -14.14 -3.62
CA PRO A 82 10.57 -13.67 -3.21
C PRO A 82 11.44 -13.09 -4.33
N THR A 83 11.01 -13.21 -5.60
CA THR A 83 11.74 -12.68 -6.75
C THR A 83 11.20 -11.33 -7.22
N LEU A 84 10.08 -10.88 -6.65
CA LEU A 84 9.42 -9.63 -7.05
C LEU A 84 10.03 -8.42 -6.35
N ALA A 85 10.04 -7.31 -7.10
CA ALA A 85 10.29 -5.98 -6.58
C ALA A 85 9.19 -5.07 -7.13
N VAL A 86 8.35 -4.52 -6.25
CA VAL A 86 7.14 -3.79 -6.61
C VAL A 86 7.17 -2.40 -6.01
N THR A 87 7.04 -1.37 -6.85
CA THR A 87 6.77 -0.01 -6.39
C THR A 87 5.26 0.19 -6.24
N GLY A 88 4.83 0.64 -5.08
CA GLY A 88 3.43 0.88 -4.76
C GLY A 88 3.23 2.18 -3.98
N LEU A 89 1.98 2.42 -3.60
CA LEU A 89 1.58 3.58 -2.80
C LEU A 89 2.21 3.55 -1.39
N THR A 90 2.47 2.36 -0.86
CA THR A 90 2.97 2.16 0.50
C THR A 90 4.47 1.83 0.54
N SER A 91 5.17 2.05 -0.56
CA SER A 91 6.61 1.75 -0.67
C SER A 91 7.53 2.93 -0.31
N ALA A 92 6.97 4.09 0.02
CA ALA A 92 7.71 5.32 0.36
C ALA A 92 8.80 5.70 -0.68
N GLY A 93 8.52 5.43 -1.97
CA GLY A 93 9.45 5.70 -3.08
C GLY A 93 10.55 4.65 -3.28
N SER A 94 10.55 3.58 -2.49
CA SER A 94 11.41 2.41 -2.67
C SER A 94 10.66 1.25 -3.34
N GLU A 95 11.30 0.09 -3.45
CA GLU A 95 10.64 -1.13 -3.91
C GLU A 95 10.30 -2.03 -2.70
N MET A 96 9.09 -2.57 -2.69
CA MET A 96 8.71 -3.63 -1.79
C MET A 96 9.26 -4.95 -2.31
N THR A 97 9.94 -5.69 -1.45
CA THR A 97 10.45 -7.03 -1.72
C THR A 97 9.98 -7.98 -0.63
N TRP A 98 9.96 -9.27 -0.91
CA TRP A 98 9.53 -10.30 0.04
C TRP A 98 10.64 -11.31 0.28
N ASP A 99 10.81 -11.74 1.52
CA ASP A 99 11.68 -12.87 1.83
C ASP A 99 10.96 -14.22 1.72
N ALA A 100 11.69 -15.31 1.91
CA ALA A 100 11.14 -16.68 1.83
C ALA A 100 10.09 -16.99 2.92
N SER A 101 9.96 -16.17 3.96
CA SER A 101 8.91 -16.29 4.97
C SER A 101 7.63 -15.53 4.60
N GLY A 102 7.66 -14.76 3.51
CA GLY A 102 6.59 -13.86 3.07
C GLY A 102 6.61 -12.50 3.77
N ALA A 103 7.65 -12.19 4.55
CA ALA A 103 7.78 -10.87 5.15
C ALA A 103 8.16 -9.83 4.08
N VAL A 104 7.43 -8.71 4.06
CA VAL A 104 7.67 -7.61 3.13
C VAL A 104 8.67 -6.62 3.72
N SER A 105 9.60 -6.13 2.90
CA SER A 105 10.45 -4.99 3.21
C SER A 105 9.74 -3.70 2.80
N LYS A 106 9.33 -2.90 3.77
CA LYS A 106 8.71 -1.58 3.59
C LYS A 106 9.33 -0.58 4.56
N ASP A 107 9.66 0.60 4.06
CA ASP A 107 10.10 1.70 4.91
C ASP A 107 8.89 2.52 5.38
N PRO A 108 8.79 2.84 6.69
CA PRO A 108 7.73 3.70 7.18
C PRO A 108 8.00 5.16 6.83
N THR A 109 6.93 5.92 6.61
CA THR A 109 6.94 7.37 6.49
C THR A 109 6.44 8.00 7.77
N ALA A 110 7.07 9.09 8.22
CA ALA A 110 6.56 9.87 9.34
C ALA A 110 5.46 10.81 8.86
N VAL A 111 4.38 10.92 9.63
CA VAL A 111 3.36 11.96 9.47
C VAL A 111 3.10 12.61 10.81
N ILE A 112 2.70 13.88 10.77
CA ILE A 112 2.24 14.65 11.94
C ILE A 112 0.75 14.97 11.78
N ILE A 113 0.02 15.04 12.87
CA ILE A 113 -1.38 15.50 12.84
C ILE A 113 -1.39 17.03 12.99
N GLU A 114 -1.88 17.71 11.95
CA GLU A 114 -2.09 19.16 11.95
C GLU A 114 -3.53 19.47 11.50
N ASN A 115 -4.26 20.22 12.31
CA ASN A 115 -5.67 20.55 12.07
C ASN A 115 -6.55 19.31 11.82
N GLY A 116 -6.25 18.21 12.53
CA GLY A 116 -6.96 16.95 12.43
C GLY A 116 -6.67 16.13 11.16
N THR A 117 -5.66 16.49 10.38
CA THR A 117 -5.25 15.83 9.13
C THR A 117 -3.83 15.32 9.25
N TYR A 118 -3.52 14.19 8.61
CA TYR A 118 -2.15 13.71 8.47
C TYR A 118 -1.42 14.52 7.40
N VAL A 119 -0.27 15.07 7.78
CA VAL A 119 0.62 15.80 6.85
C VAL A 119 2.04 15.27 6.96
N THR A 120 2.79 15.31 5.89
CA THR A 120 4.22 14.98 5.88
C THR A 120 4.98 16.11 6.59
N PRO A 121 5.84 15.80 7.60
CA PRO A 121 6.57 16.81 8.37
C PRO A 121 7.56 17.61 7.53
#